data_0af05ac9554e02e2bf72cdb06e7631d5
#
_entry.id   0af05ac9554e02e2bf72cdb06e7631d5
#
_cell.length_a   1.000
_cell.length_b   1.000
_cell.length_c   1.000
_cell.angle_alpha   90.00
_cell.angle_beta   90.00
_cell.angle_gamma   90.00
#
_symmetry.space_group_name_H-M   'P 1'
#
loop_
_entity.id
_entity.type
_entity.pdbx_description
1 polymer ?
#
loop_
_entity_poly.entity_id
_entity_poly.type
_entity_poly.pdbx_seq_one_letter_code
_entity_poly.pdbx_strand_id
1 'polypeptide(L)'
;SISTFGAAPSMVGYLYQVRLALLWAIRRSRTSDFVVSLETLDDVSFEVGGEPQAVLQAKHSLKTTANLTDLSAELWKTLRVWLVGLASGEIPLGTARFLITTAAAAPGSACGALGIEGRERDVAEAAKRLKHAATSSINGELKPAFEAYLALEETEREALLAHVYVIPSQPDAAEITEQLQSELYHVSLNHQALSVQMLEGWWFKRVLNELVHPEGGIPRAEIDAQISDIQESLKPDALPIDEDLDALMIAL
;
A
#
# COMPACT_ATOMS: atom_id res chain seq x y z
N SER A 1 10.20 6.34 -29.80
CA SER A 1 11.07 6.10 -28.64
C SER A 1 10.56 6.93 -27.46
N ILE A 2 9.97 6.26 -26.51
CA ILE A 2 9.56 6.87 -25.22
C ILE A 2 10.86 7.17 -24.49
N SER A 3 11.09 8.44 -24.13
CA SER A 3 12.28 8.85 -23.41
C SER A 3 12.31 8.14 -22.05
N THR A 4 13.43 7.53 -21.70
CA THR A 4 13.68 6.85 -20.40
C THR A 4 13.66 7.79 -19.20
N PHE A 5 13.47 9.09 -19.42
CA PHE A 5 13.38 10.17 -18.40
C PHE A 5 11.98 10.79 -18.28
N GLY A 6 10.94 10.11 -18.76
CA GLY A 6 9.57 10.61 -18.63
C GLY A 6 9.05 10.54 -17.20
N ALA A 7 8.35 11.58 -16.73
CA ALA A 7 7.68 11.59 -15.41
C ALA A 7 6.51 10.57 -15.32
N ALA A 8 6.04 10.04 -16.45
CA ALA A 8 4.89 9.13 -16.52
C ALA A 8 5.04 7.85 -15.66
N PRO A 9 6.16 7.13 -15.65
CA PRO A 9 6.31 5.94 -14.81
C PRO A 9 6.20 6.24 -13.31
N SER A 10 6.80 7.33 -12.85
CA SER A 10 6.72 7.74 -11.44
C SER A 10 5.31 8.19 -11.06
N MET A 11 4.62 8.90 -11.95
CA MET A 11 3.23 9.32 -11.73
C MET A 11 2.29 8.12 -11.65
N VAL A 12 2.42 7.14 -12.54
CA VAL A 12 1.62 5.91 -12.51
C VAL A 12 1.89 5.14 -11.20
N GLY A 13 3.14 5.04 -10.77
CA GLY A 13 3.49 4.42 -9.49
C GLY A 13 2.82 5.10 -8.31
N TYR A 14 2.85 6.43 -8.25
CA TYR A 14 2.19 7.20 -7.19
C TYR A 14 0.65 7.02 -7.19
N LEU A 15 0.02 7.15 -8.36
CA LEU A 15 -1.43 6.93 -8.47
C LEU A 15 -1.82 5.50 -8.07
N TYR A 16 -0.99 4.53 -8.41
CA TYR A 16 -1.18 3.15 -7.99
C TYR A 16 -1.14 3.01 -6.46
N GLN A 17 -0.15 3.61 -5.80
CA GLN A 17 -0.02 3.59 -4.34
C GLN A 17 -1.23 4.22 -3.65
N VAL A 18 -1.68 5.40 -4.11
CA VAL A 18 -2.85 6.10 -3.56
C VAL A 18 -4.12 5.25 -3.67
N ARG A 19 -4.34 4.61 -4.82
CA ARG A 19 -5.51 3.72 -5.03
C ARG A 19 -5.43 2.45 -4.21
N LEU A 20 -4.24 1.85 -4.14
CA LEU A 20 -4.01 0.65 -3.34
C LEU A 20 -4.19 0.92 -1.84
N ALA A 21 -3.74 2.09 -1.35
CA ALA A 21 -3.96 2.52 0.03
C ALA A 21 -5.46 2.60 0.37
N LEU A 22 -6.29 3.15 -0.52
CA LEU A 22 -7.73 3.16 -0.35
C LEU A 22 -8.32 1.75 -0.27
N LEU A 23 -7.95 0.87 -1.20
CA LEU A 23 -8.41 -0.51 -1.22
C LEU A 23 -8.07 -1.25 0.09
N TRP A 24 -6.83 -1.09 0.57
CA TRP A 24 -6.40 -1.70 1.83
C TRP A 24 -7.07 -1.05 3.05
N ALA A 25 -7.30 0.25 3.05
CA ALA A 25 -8.04 0.93 4.10
C ALA A 25 -9.48 0.41 4.22
N ILE A 26 -10.19 0.24 3.10
CA ILE A 26 -11.54 -0.33 3.08
C ILE A 26 -11.54 -1.77 3.61
N ARG A 27 -10.59 -2.59 3.21
CA ARG A 27 -10.47 -3.98 3.71
C ARG A 27 -10.19 -4.03 5.20
N ARG A 28 -9.28 -3.18 5.67
CA ARG A 28 -8.89 -3.12 7.09
C ARG A 28 -10.00 -2.55 7.97
N SER A 29 -10.85 -1.65 7.46
CA SER A 29 -11.96 -1.04 8.22
C SER A 29 -12.92 -2.06 8.82
N ARG A 30 -12.95 -3.27 8.27
CA ARG A 30 -13.79 -4.38 8.76
C ARG A 30 -13.29 -5.00 10.07
N THR A 31 -12.03 -4.82 10.42
CA THR A 31 -11.37 -5.57 11.51
C THR A 31 -10.80 -4.72 12.62
N SER A 32 -10.41 -3.50 12.35
CA SER A 32 -9.71 -2.65 13.34
C SER A 32 -9.93 -1.17 13.08
N ASP A 33 -9.69 -0.37 14.10
CA ASP A 33 -9.52 1.08 13.98
C ASP A 33 -8.09 1.39 13.54
N PHE A 34 -7.89 2.50 12.81
CA PHE A 34 -6.59 2.93 12.32
C PHE A 34 -6.61 4.38 11.84
N VAL A 35 -5.42 4.94 11.69
CA VAL A 35 -5.14 6.13 10.89
C VAL A 35 -4.26 5.71 9.72
N VAL A 36 -4.58 6.16 8.51
CA VAL A 36 -3.73 5.97 7.32
C VAL A 36 -2.82 7.17 7.19
N SER A 37 -1.52 6.95 7.20
CA SER A 37 -0.53 7.97 6.86
C SER A 37 0.14 7.60 5.54
N LEU A 38 0.24 8.59 4.65
CA LEU A 38 0.96 8.47 3.40
C LEU A 38 2.21 9.33 3.53
N GLU A 39 3.34 8.72 3.87
CA GLU A 39 4.61 9.43 3.98
C GLU A 39 5.32 9.44 2.64
N THR A 40 5.70 10.65 2.23
CA THR A 40 6.54 10.99 1.07
C THR A 40 6.95 9.83 0.15
N LEU A 41 6.15 9.60 -0.87
CA LEU A 41 6.44 8.89 -2.14
C LEU A 41 6.56 7.38 -2.14
N ASP A 42 6.83 6.69 -1.02
CA ASP A 42 7.10 5.24 -1.07
C ASP A 42 6.34 4.38 -0.04
N ASP A 43 5.81 4.94 1.05
CA ASP A 43 5.22 4.15 2.13
C ASP A 43 3.80 4.60 2.52
N VAL A 44 2.93 3.62 2.73
CA VAL A 44 1.63 3.79 3.37
C VAL A 44 1.72 3.11 4.73
N SER A 45 1.45 3.84 5.81
CA SER A 45 1.35 3.25 7.15
C SER A 45 -0.07 3.20 7.66
N PHE A 46 -0.35 2.18 8.47
CA PHE A 46 -1.56 2.07 9.28
C PHE A 46 -1.17 2.12 10.74
N GLU A 47 -1.65 3.14 11.43
CA GLU A 47 -1.27 3.45 12.80
C GLU A 47 -2.45 3.27 13.75
N VAL A 48 -2.15 2.88 14.98
CA VAL A 48 -3.11 2.85 16.10
C VAL A 48 -2.45 3.51 17.29
N GLY A 49 -3.06 4.57 17.82
CA GLY A 49 -2.51 5.32 18.94
C GLY A 49 -1.18 6.02 18.64
N GLY A 50 -0.91 6.32 17.35
CA GLY A 50 0.35 6.95 16.92
C GLY A 50 1.50 5.95 16.69
N GLU A 51 1.25 4.64 16.84
CA GLU A 51 2.26 3.60 16.61
C GLU A 51 1.96 2.83 15.31
N PRO A 52 2.94 2.65 14.42
CA PRO A 52 2.74 1.93 13.18
C PRO A 52 2.49 0.45 13.44
N GLN A 53 1.32 -0.04 13.05
CA GLN A 53 0.94 -1.45 13.11
C GLN A 53 1.27 -2.19 11.82
N ALA A 54 1.23 -1.49 10.71
CA ALA A 54 1.57 -2.02 9.40
C ALA A 54 2.14 -0.92 8.51
N VAL A 55 3.19 -1.24 7.77
CA VAL A 55 3.74 -0.39 6.71
C VAL A 55 3.69 -1.14 5.38
N LEU A 56 3.24 -0.47 4.33
CA LEU A 56 3.03 -1.05 3.01
C LEU A 56 3.89 -0.33 1.98
N GLN A 57 4.75 -1.07 1.32
CA GLN A 57 5.44 -0.63 0.10
C GLN A 57 4.71 -1.18 -1.12
N ALA A 58 4.11 -0.30 -1.91
CA ALA A 58 3.43 -0.66 -3.13
C ALA A 58 4.35 -0.43 -4.33
N LYS A 59 4.56 -1.47 -5.14
CA LYS A 59 5.39 -1.39 -6.36
C LYS A 59 4.56 -1.80 -7.57
N HIS A 60 4.47 -0.91 -8.55
CA HIS A 60 3.83 -1.18 -9.83
C HIS A 60 4.89 -1.52 -10.87
N SER A 61 4.96 -2.77 -11.30
CA SER A 61 5.84 -3.18 -12.38
C SER A 61 5.17 -2.88 -13.72
N LEU A 62 5.79 -2.05 -14.54
CA LEU A 62 5.34 -1.78 -15.91
C LEU A 62 5.61 -2.96 -16.86
N LYS A 63 6.34 -3.98 -16.41
CA LYS A 63 6.63 -5.19 -17.18
C LYS A 63 5.74 -6.33 -16.69
N THR A 64 4.82 -6.75 -17.52
CA THR A 64 3.86 -7.84 -17.25
C THR A 64 4.51 -9.21 -16.98
N THR A 65 5.81 -9.37 -17.26
CA THR A 65 6.56 -10.63 -17.10
C THR A 65 7.65 -10.55 -16.04
N ALA A 66 7.68 -9.49 -15.22
CA ALA A 66 8.69 -9.36 -14.17
C ALA A 66 8.37 -10.32 -13.01
N ASN A 67 9.35 -11.13 -12.62
CA ASN A 67 9.27 -11.97 -11.43
C ASN A 67 10.19 -11.41 -10.34
N LEU A 68 9.70 -11.41 -9.10
CA LEU A 68 10.51 -11.12 -7.93
C LEU A 68 11.43 -12.31 -7.63
N THR A 69 12.71 -12.08 -7.79
CA THR A 69 13.79 -13.01 -7.43
C THR A 69 14.53 -12.55 -6.18
N ASP A 70 15.44 -13.33 -5.69
CA ASP A 70 16.30 -12.99 -4.52
C ASP A 70 17.20 -11.76 -4.76
N LEU A 71 17.38 -11.35 -6.03
CA LEU A 71 18.18 -10.17 -6.44
C LEU A 71 17.32 -9.03 -7.00
N SER A 72 16.01 -9.08 -6.89
CA SER A 72 15.14 -8.03 -7.40
C SER A 72 15.37 -6.70 -6.69
N ALA A 73 15.58 -5.64 -7.47
CA ALA A 73 15.82 -4.31 -6.96
C ALA A 73 14.65 -3.78 -6.10
N GLU A 74 13.42 -4.12 -6.47
CA GLU A 74 12.21 -3.78 -5.70
C GLU A 74 12.29 -4.31 -4.26
N LEU A 75 12.63 -5.60 -4.11
CA LEU A 75 12.77 -6.24 -2.80
C LEU A 75 13.85 -5.56 -1.96
N TRP A 76 15.05 -5.37 -2.52
CA TRP A 76 16.18 -4.83 -1.77
C TRP A 76 16.06 -3.35 -1.43
N LYS A 77 15.47 -2.54 -2.33
CA LYS A 77 15.17 -1.14 -2.03
C LYS A 77 14.15 -1.02 -0.90
N THR A 78 13.12 -1.88 -0.91
CA THR A 78 12.12 -1.95 0.16
C THR A 78 12.72 -2.42 1.48
N LEU A 79 13.50 -3.51 1.47
CA LEU A 79 14.20 -3.99 2.68
C LEU A 79 15.11 -2.91 3.27
N ARG A 80 15.81 -2.15 2.43
CA ARG A 80 16.66 -1.05 2.89
C ARG A 80 15.87 0.03 3.64
N VAL A 81 14.70 0.44 3.13
CA VAL A 81 13.83 1.41 3.81
C VAL A 81 13.43 0.88 5.18
N TRP A 82 12.98 -0.35 5.26
CA TRP A 82 12.58 -0.96 6.54
C TRP A 82 13.73 -1.17 7.52
N LEU A 83 14.93 -1.47 7.03
CA LEU A 83 16.13 -1.57 7.86
C LEU A 83 16.54 -0.21 8.43
N VAL A 84 16.42 0.85 7.63
CA VAL A 84 16.67 2.22 8.10
C VAL A 84 15.64 2.62 9.16
N GLY A 85 14.34 2.39 8.89
CA GLY A 85 13.27 2.68 9.85
C GLY A 85 13.38 1.87 11.14
N LEU A 86 13.86 0.62 11.06
CA LEU A 86 14.17 -0.19 12.25
C LEU A 86 15.33 0.40 13.05
N ALA A 87 16.40 0.81 12.37
CA ALA A 87 17.60 1.37 13.01
C ALA A 87 17.34 2.74 13.64
N SER A 88 16.46 3.57 13.04
CA SER A 88 16.02 4.86 13.61
C SER A 88 14.98 4.73 14.71
N GLY A 89 14.32 3.56 14.83
CA GLY A 89 13.21 3.34 15.75
C GLY A 89 11.85 3.81 15.23
N GLU A 90 11.78 4.36 14.02
CA GLU A 90 10.51 4.80 13.39
C GLU A 90 9.60 3.63 13.07
N ILE A 91 10.17 2.48 12.71
CA ILE A 91 9.42 1.24 12.42
C ILE A 91 9.85 0.16 13.41
N PRO A 92 9.14 -0.01 14.54
CA PRO A 92 9.46 -1.05 15.54
C PRO A 92 9.53 -2.46 14.94
N LEU A 93 10.31 -3.35 15.54
CA LEU A 93 10.53 -4.72 15.04
C LEU A 93 9.21 -5.47 14.82
N GLY A 94 8.26 -5.35 15.74
CA GLY A 94 6.97 -6.03 15.68
C GLY A 94 5.96 -5.48 14.65
N THR A 95 6.28 -4.38 13.96
CA THR A 95 5.43 -3.81 12.93
C THR A 95 5.36 -4.74 11.72
N ALA A 96 4.17 -5.06 11.23
CA ALA A 96 3.99 -5.83 10.01
C ALA A 96 4.43 -5.01 8.78
N ARG A 97 5.22 -5.60 7.89
CA ARG A 97 5.81 -4.98 6.70
C ARG A 97 5.35 -5.70 5.46
N PHE A 98 4.68 -5.01 4.57
CA PHE A 98 4.10 -5.59 3.36
C PHE A 98 4.75 -5.03 2.10
N LEU A 99 5.40 -5.89 1.32
CA LEU A 99 5.76 -5.59 -0.06
C LEU A 99 4.63 -6.05 -0.97
N ILE A 100 3.88 -5.10 -1.51
CA ILE A 100 2.74 -5.34 -2.39
C ILE A 100 3.15 -5.00 -3.81
N THR A 101 3.04 -5.95 -4.74
CA THR A 101 3.53 -5.74 -6.10
C THR A 101 2.70 -6.48 -7.15
N THR A 102 2.62 -5.91 -8.34
CA THR A 102 2.02 -6.55 -9.52
C THR A 102 2.88 -7.68 -10.09
N ALA A 103 4.19 -7.71 -9.76
CA ALA A 103 5.08 -8.78 -10.19
C ALA A 103 4.78 -10.09 -9.46
N ALA A 104 4.93 -11.22 -10.15
CA ALA A 104 4.82 -12.54 -9.53
C ALA A 104 6.08 -12.88 -8.72
N ALA A 105 5.95 -13.68 -7.66
CA ALA A 105 7.12 -14.23 -6.99
C ALA A 105 7.73 -15.35 -7.85
N ALA A 106 9.06 -15.35 -8.02
CA ALA A 106 9.74 -16.44 -8.69
C ALA A 106 9.62 -17.72 -7.86
N PRO A 107 9.37 -18.89 -8.48
CA PRO A 107 9.32 -20.15 -7.75
C PRO A 107 10.60 -20.40 -6.94
N GLY A 108 10.43 -20.78 -5.69
CA GLY A 108 11.54 -21.07 -4.78
C GLY A 108 12.39 -19.85 -4.40
N SER A 109 11.91 -18.62 -4.58
CA SER A 109 12.58 -17.39 -4.13
C SER A 109 12.28 -17.05 -2.67
N ALA A 110 13.09 -16.15 -2.08
CA ALA A 110 12.80 -15.58 -0.76
C ALA A 110 11.45 -14.88 -0.74
N CYS A 111 11.04 -14.22 -1.85
CA CYS A 111 9.73 -13.60 -1.97
C CYS A 111 8.58 -14.61 -1.86
N GLY A 112 8.72 -15.79 -2.46
CA GLY A 112 7.76 -16.89 -2.29
C GLY A 112 7.70 -17.40 -0.86
N ALA A 113 8.86 -17.56 -0.22
CA ALA A 113 8.97 -17.99 1.16
C ALA A 113 8.45 -16.96 2.19
N LEU A 114 8.32 -15.68 1.82
CA LEU A 114 7.76 -14.60 2.64
C LEU A 114 6.28 -14.30 2.32
N GLY A 115 5.58 -15.20 1.65
CA GLY A 115 4.15 -15.05 1.39
C GLY A 115 3.30 -14.91 2.67
N ILE A 116 2.02 -14.54 2.51
CA ILE A 116 1.04 -14.54 3.60
C ILE A 116 0.88 -15.96 4.14
N GLU A 117 0.52 -16.08 5.41
CA GLU A 117 0.44 -17.36 6.13
C GLU A 117 -0.16 -18.50 5.31
N GLY A 118 0.56 -19.62 5.28
CA GLY A 118 0.24 -20.83 4.55
C GLY A 118 1.40 -21.83 4.57
N ARG A 119 1.21 -22.99 3.93
CA ARG A 119 2.20 -24.08 3.92
C ARG A 119 3.55 -23.74 3.28
N GLU A 120 3.63 -22.62 2.54
CA GLU A 120 4.81 -22.21 1.79
C GLU A 120 5.64 -21.13 2.51
N ARG A 121 5.12 -20.55 3.63
CA ARG A 121 5.87 -19.55 4.37
C ARG A 121 7.01 -20.19 5.16
N ASP A 122 8.24 -19.82 4.82
CA ASP A 122 9.47 -20.30 5.46
C ASP A 122 10.45 -19.14 5.66
N VAL A 123 10.42 -18.55 6.85
CA VAL A 123 11.25 -17.39 7.21
C VAL A 123 12.73 -17.74 7.25
N ALA A 124 13.09 -18.95 7.71
CA ALA A 124 14.47 -19.40 7.79
C ALA A 124 15.07 -19.61 6.40
N GLU A 125 14.32 -20.21 5.47
CA GLU A 125 14.76 -20.35 4.09
C GLU A 125 14.87 -18.98 3.40
N ALA A 126 13.92 -18.06 3.64
CA ALA A 126 14.02 -16.69 3.13
C ALA A 126 15.28 -15.98 3.63
N ALA A 127 15.59 -16.06 4.93
CA ALA A 127 16.79 -15.47 5.52
C ALA A 127 18.06 -16.00 4.90
N LYS A 128 18.15 -17.32 4.71
CA LYS A 128 19.28 -18.00 4.07
C LYS A 128 19.47 -17.53 2.63
N ARG A 129 18.38 -17.45 1.83
CA ARG A 129 18.42 -17.01 0.44
C ARG A 129 18.84 -15.57 0.31
N LEU A 130 18.29 -14.67 1.12
CA LEU A 130 18.66 -13.25 1.11
C LEU A 130 20.11 -13.05 1.54
N LYS A 131 20.59 -13.80 2.56
CA LYS A 131 22.01 -13.78 2.96
C LYS A 131 22.91 -14.23 1.80
N HIS A 132 22.56 -15.31 1.11
CA HIS A 132 23.30 -15.76 -0.06
C HIS A 132 23.31 -14.72 -1.18
N ALA A 133 22.17 -14.14 -1.52
CA ALA A 133 22.03 -13.08 -2.53
C ALA A 133 22.91 -11.86 -2.19
N ALA A 134 22.88 -11.40 -0.93
CA ALA A 134 23.64 -10.24 -0.47
C ALA A 134 25.17 -10.49 -0.48
N THR A 135 25.61 -11.72 -0.20
CA THR A 135 27.05 -12.05 -0.16
C THR A 135 27.63 -12.35 -1.54
N SER A 136 26.82 -12.87 -2.47
CA SER A 136 27.30 -13.31 -3.80
C SER A 136 27.11 -12.25 -4.90
N SER A 137 26.27 -11.24 -4.68
CA SER A 137 25.95 -10.24 -5.69
C SER A 137 27.06 -9.18 -5.83
N ILE A 138 27.34 -8.84 -7.09
CA ILE A 138 28.26 -7.74 -7.47
C ILE A 138 27.49 -6.45 -7.84
N ASN A 139 26.17 -6.40 -7.64
CA ASN A 139 25.35 -5.25 -7.99
C ASN A 139 25.64 -4.06 -7.07
N GLY A 140 26.40 -3.07 -7.57
CA GLY A 140 26.78 -1.88 -6.80
C GLY A 140 25.59 -0.98 -6.41
N GLU A 141 24.50 -0.96 -7.17
CA GLU A 141 23.30 -0.17 -6.84
C GLU A 141 22.62 -0.70 -5.57
N LEU A 142 22.62 -2.01 -5.38
CA LEU A 142 21.99 -2.67 -4.22
C LEU A 142 22.94 -2.85 -3.03
N LYS A 143 24.21 -2.53 -3.20
CA LYS A 143 25.24 -2.70 -2.17
C LYS A 143 24.86 -2.10 -0.81
N PRO A 144 24.30 -0.86 -0.71
CA PRO A 144 23.89 -0.32 0.59
C PRO A 144 22.79 -1.12 1.28
N ALA A 145 21.88 -1.75 0.51
CA ALA A 145 20.86 -2.62 1.06
C ALA A 145 21.44 -3.95 1.55
N PHE A 146 22.38 -4.52 0.80
CA PHE A 146 23.10 -5.74 1.20
C PHE A 146 23.90 -5.53 2.48
N GLU A 147 24.66 -4.44 2.57
CA GLU A 147 25.44 -4.09 3.76
C GLU A 147 24.55 -3.89 4.99
N ALA A 148 23.46 -3.15 4.86
CA ALA A 148 22.51 -2.97 5.96
C ALA A 148 21.88 -4.30 6.44
N TYR A 149 21.54 -5.19 5.51
CA TYR A 149 20.97 -6.50 5.85
C TYR A 149 22.01 -7.42 6.49
N LEU A 150 23.25 -7.43 6.00
CA LEU A 150 24.33 -8.25 6.53
C LEU A 150 24.86 -7.76 7.87
N ALA A 151 24.65 -6.48 8.20
CA ALA A 151 25.03 -5.92 9.50
C ALA A 151 24.18 -6.47 10.67
N LEU A 152 22.97 -6.99 10.39
CA LEU A 152 22.15 -7.68 11.39
C LEU A 152 22.73 -9.06 11.70
N GLU A 153 22.60 -9.50 12.95
CA GLU A 153 22.85 -10.90 13.34
C GLU A 153 21.80 -11.84 12.74
N GLU A 154 22.06 -13.13 12.69
CA GLU A 154 21.18 -14.12 12.07
C GLU A 154 19.80 -14.14 12.73
N THR A 155 19.76 -14.11 14.04
CA THR A 155 18.52 -14.05 14.83
C THR A 155 17.72 -12.76 14.61
N GLU A 156 18.40 -11.64 14.40
CA GLU A 156 17.77 -10.35 14.10
C GLU A 156 17.17 -10.34 12.69
N ARG A 157 17.88 -10.93 11.71
CA ARG A 157 17.33 -11.10 10.35
C ARG A 157 16.06 -11.93 10.34
N GLU A 158 16.05 -13.05 11.05
CA GLU A 158 14.87 -13.91 11.14
C GLU A 158 13.74 -13.20 11.89
N ALA A 159 14.02 -12.51 12.99
CA ALA A 159 13.04 -11.73 13.73
C ALA A 159 12.42 -10.61 12.87
N LEU A 160 13.22 -9.90 12.07
CA LEU A 160 12.71 -8.92 11.11
C LEU A 160 11.82 -9.59 10.06
N LEU A 161 12.32 -10.66 9.43
CA LEU A 161 11.60 -11.33 8.34
C LEU A 161 10.34 -12.05 8.80
N ALA A 162 10.22 -12.39 10.08
CA ALA A 162 8.99 -12.91 10.67
C ALA A 162 7.81 -11.93 10.51
N HIS A 163 8.10 -10.63 10.46
CA HIS A 163 7.12 -9.56 10.26
C HIS A 163 7.10 -8.98 8.83
N VAL A 164 7.82 -9.60 7.89
CA VAL A 164 7.83 -9.21 6.47
C VAL A 164 6.93 -10.15 5.68
N TYR A 165 6.05 -9.58 4.87
CA TYR A 165 5.11 -10.29 4.01
C TYR A 165 5.24 -9.77 2.57
N VAL A 166 5.37 -10.68 1.62
CA VAL A 166 5.36 -10.36 0.19
C VAL A 166 4.01 -10.78 -0.38
N ILE A 167 3.32 -9.83 -1.02
CA ILE A 167 2.02 -10.03 -1.67
C ILE A 167 2.21 -9.80 -3.17
N PRO A 168 2.60 -10.85 -3.90
CA PRO A 168 2.84 -10.76 -5.34
C PRO A 168 1.53 -10.82 -6.13
N SER A 169 1.62 -10.59 -7.44
CA SER A 169 0.51 -10.74 -8.40
C SER A 169 -0.73 -9.93 -8.01
N GLN A 170 -0.51 -8.76 -7.42
CA GLN A 170 -1.61 -7.88 -7.06
C GLN A 170 -2.19 -7.19 -8.31
N PRO A 171 -3.46 -6.76 -8.26
CA PRO A 171 -4.11 -6.10 -9.38
C PRO A 171 -3.30 -4.89 -9.85
N ASP A 172 -3.27 -4.68 -11.13
CA ASP A 172 -2.69 -3.46 -11.70
C ASP A 172 -3.60 -2.24 -11.45
N ALA A 173 -3.16 -1.06 -11.91
CA ALA A 173 -3.89 0.17 -11.67
C ALA A 173 -5.32 0.16 -12.26
N ALA A 174 -5.59 -0.61 -13.31
CA ALA A 174 -6.93 -0.73 -13.91
C ALA A 174 -7.79 -1.74 -13.14
N GLU A 175 -7.22 -2.87 -12.76
CA GLU A 175 -7.91 -3.94 -12.03
C GLU A 175 -8.32 -3.53 -10.60
N ILE A 176 -7.64 -2.55 -9.97
CA ILE A 176 -8.06 -2.00 -8.66
C ILE A 176 -9.50 -1.49 -8.71
N THR A 177 -9.97 -0.94 -9.84
CA THR A 177 -11.35 -0.47 -9.98
C THR A 177 -12.36 -1.59 -9.72
N GLU A 178 -12.14 -2.77 -10.30
CA GLU A 178 -13.03 -3.92 -10.12
C GLU A 178 -13.02 -4.40 -8.65
N GLN A 179 -11.86 -4.35 -8.01
CA GLN A 179 -11.75 -4.72 -6.59
C GLN A 179 -12.45 -3.70 -5.68
N LEU A 180 -12.30 -2.41 -5.93
CA LEU A 180 -13.03 -1.37 -5.20
C LEU A 180 -14.54 -1.52 -5.39
N GLN A 181 -15.02 -1.81 -6.61
CA GLN A 181 -16.44 -2.09 -6.85
C GLN A 181 -16.94 -3.29 -6.06
N SER A 182 -16.14 -4.36 -5.98
CA SER A 182 -16.47 -5.53 -5.19
C SER A 182 -16.54 -5.23 -3.69
N GLU A 183 -15.58 -4.45 -3.16
CA GLU A 183 -15.56 -4.07 -1.75
C GLU A 183 -16.74 -3.14 -1.38
N LEU A 184 -17.15 -2.27 -2.30
CA LEU A 184 -18.26 -1.32 -2.13
C LEU A 184 -19.61 -1.86 -2.62
N TYR A 185 -19.71 -3.17 -2.91
CA TYR A 185 -20.95 -3.78 -3.42
C TYR A 185 -22.18 -3.42 -2.58
N HIS A 186 -22.03 -3.36 -1.26
CA HIS A 186 -23.11 -3.07 -0.33
C HIS A 186 -23.50 -1.57 -0.25
N VAL A 187 -22.65 -0.68 -0.75
CA VAL A 187 -22.89 0.77 -0.71
C VAL A 187 -23.99 1.16 -1.67
N SER A 188 -23.95 0.63 -2.91
CA SER A 188 -25.00 0.84 -3.88
C SER A 188 -25.03 -0.30 -4.91
N LEU A 189 -26.09 -1.11 -4.88
CA LEU A 189 -26.26 -2.24 -5.79
C LEU A 189 -26.38 -1.82 -7.27
N ASN A 190 -26.91 -0.63 -7.53
CA ASN A 190 -27.21 -0.16 -8.88
C ASN A 190 -26.20 0.87 -9.42
N HIS A 191 -25.30 1.41 -8.56
CA HIS A 191 -24.41 2.52 -8.88
C HIS A 191 -22.96 2.27 -8.44
N GLN A 192 -22.50 1.02 -8.49
CA GLN A 192 -21.16 0.63 -8.02
C GLN A 192 -20.03 1.45 -8.64
N ALA A 193 -20.05 1.63 -9.97
CA ALA A 193 -19.05 2.43 -10.66
C ALA A 193 -19.04 3.89 -10.21
N LEU A 194 -20.22 4.47 -10.00
CA LEU A 194 -20.35 5.85 -9.51
C LEU A 194 -19.88 5.98 -8.07
N SER A 195 -20.22 5.02 -7.19
CA SER A 195 -19.74 4.99 -5.80
C SER A 195 -18.20 4.97 -5.74
N VAL A 196 -17.56 4.15 -6.58
CA VAL A 196 -16.09 4.10 -6.66
C VAL A 196 -15.54 5.44 -7.14
N GLN A 197 -16.10 6.04 -8.20
CA GLN A 197 -15.64 7.34 -8.71
C GLN A 197 -15.75 8.46 -7.66
N MET A 198 -16.87 8.51 -6.93
CA MET A 198 -17.07 9.50 -5.87
C MET A 198 -16.07 9.30 -4.73
N LEU A 199 -15.87 8.06 -4.27
CA LEU A 199 -14.93 7.75 -3.20
C LEU A 199 -13.48 8.00 -3.61
N GLU A 200 -13.06 7.60 -4.81
CA GLU A 200 -11.72 7.86 -5.33
C GLU A 200 -11.45 9.36 -5.50
N GLY A 201 -12.45 10.12 -5.98
CA GLY A 201 -12.35 11.57 -6.11
C GLY A 201 -12.13 12.26 -4.76
N TRP A 202 -12.92 11.90 -3.76
CA TRP A 202 -12.74 12.38 -2.40
C TRP A 202 -11.40 11.94 -1.81
N TRP A 203 -11.04 10.67 -1.92
CA TRP A 203 -9.79 10.11 -1.41
C TRP A 203 -8.56 10.82 -1.97
N PHE A 204 -8.52 11.00 -3.28
CA PHE A 204 -7.42 11.72 -3.93
C PHE A 204 -7.27 13.16 -3.41
N LYS A 205 -8.40 13.88 -3.28
CA LYS A 205 -8.41 15.23 -2.72
C LYS A 205 -7.93 15.25 -1.27
N ARG A 206 -8.39 14.28 -0.46
CA ARG A 206 -8.03 14.18 0.96
C ARG A 206 -6.54 13.84 1.15
N VAL A 207 -6.03 12.89 0.35
CA VAL A 207 -4.59 12.54 0.33
C VAL A 207 -3.76 13.74 -0.09
N LEU A 208 -4.14 14.45 -1.14
CA LEU A 208 -3.43 15.64 -1.59
C LEU A 208 -3.40 16.72 -0.50
N ASN A 209 -4.51 16.93 0.20
CA ASN A 209 -4.55 17.86 1.33
C ASN A 209 -3.61 17.43 2.46
N GLU A 210 -3.59 16.15 2.81
CA GLU A 210 -2.71 15.61 3.86
C GLU A 210 -1.23 15.77 3.51
N LEU A 211 -0.86 15.58 2.24
CA LEU A 211 0.52 15.76 1.77
C LEU A 211 0.96 17.24 1.79
N VAL A 212 0.05 18.17 1.53
CA VAL A 212 0.35 19.61 1.51
C VAL A 212 0.24 20.23 2.92
N HIS A 213 -0.71 19.76 3.69
CA HIS A 213 -1.03 20.22 5.04
C HIS A 213 -1.21 19.01 5.97
N PRO A 214 -0.11 18.40 6.47
CA PRO A 214 -0.18 17.24 7.34
C PRO A 214 -0.98 17.51 8.61
N GLU A 215 -2.02 16.70 8.85
CA GLU A 215 -2.91 16.78 10.00
C GLU A 215 -2.84 15.53 10.90
N GLY A 216 -1.87 14.64 10.64
CA GLY A 216 -1.68 13.40 11.40
C GLY A 216 -2.34 12.18 10.77
N GLY A 217 -2.55 12.22 9.44
CA GLY A 217 -3.10 11.12 8.66
C GLY A 217 -4.63 11.17 8.48
N ILE A 218 -5.18 10.13 7.87
CA ILE A 218 -6.60 10.01 7.54
C ILE A 218 -7.22 8.93 8.43
N PRO A 219 -8.08 9.32 9.40
CA PRO A 219 -8.71 8.35 10.30
C PRO A 219 -9.70 7.45 9.54
N ARG A 220 -9.82 6.20 9.97
CA ARG A 220 -10.85 5.26 9.48
C ARG A 220 -12.25 5.87 9.52
N ALA A 221 -12.59 6.55 10.62
CA ALA A 221 -13.91 7.15 10.81
C ALA A 221 -14.27 8.15 9.69
N GLU A 222 -13.29 8.88 9.15
CA GLU A 222 -13.48 9.80 8.03
C GLU A 222 -13.80 9.05 6.73
N ILE A 223 -13.14 7.90 6.50
CA ILE A 223 -13.42 7.03 5.34
C ILE A 223 -14.82 6.43 5.45
N ASP A 224 -15.17 5.92 6.63
CA ASP A 224 -16.49 5.32 6.89
C ASP A 224 -17.62 6.36 6.74
N ALA A 225 -17.41 7.60 7.21
CA ALA A 225 -18.35 8.70 7.03
C ALA A 225 -18.54 9.02 5.54
N GLN A 226 -17.46 9.14 4.77
CA GLN A 226 -17.56 9.39 3.33
C GLN A 226 -18.29 8.28 2.58
N ILE A 227 -18.06 7.02 2.93
CA ILE A 227 -18.79 5.88 2.34
C ILE A 227 -20.28 5.99 2.66
N SER A 228 -20.63 6.37 3.90
CA SER A 228 -22.01 6.57 4.33
C SER A 228 -22.68 7.73 3.56
N ASP A 229 -22.00 8.85 3.38
CA ASP A 229 -22.51 10.01 2.63
C ASP A 229 -22.77 9.65 1.15
N ILE A 230 -21.86 8.88 0.54
CA ILE A 230 -22.06 8.35 -0.81
C ILE A 230 -23.30 7.45 -0.86
N GLN A 231 -23.45 6.56 0.11
CA GLN A 231 -24.61 5.67 0.18
C GLN A 231 -25.92 6.45 0.29
N GLU A 232 -25.97 7.47 1.13
CA GLU A 232 -27.15 8.33 1.28
C GLU A 232 -27.46 9.09 -0.02
N SER A 233 -26.43 9.67 -0.67
CA SER A 233 -26.60 10.45 -1.90
C SER A 233 -27.10 9.64 -3.10
N LEU A 234 -26.90 8.32 -3.08
CA LEU A 234 -27.32 7.42 -4.16
C LEU A 234 -28.64 6.70 -3.90
N LYS A 235 -29.36 7.03 -2.82
CA LYS A 235 -30.70 6.52 -2.58
C LYS A 235 -31.68 7.08 -3.61
N PRO A 236 -32.70 6.30 -4.06
CA PRO A 236 -33.68 6.75 -5.04
C PRO A 236 -34.44 8.02 -4.64
N ASP A 237 -34.60 8.26 -3.34
CA ASP A 237 -35.32 9.41 -2.78
C ASP A 237 -34.38 10.54 -2.31
N ALA A 238 -33.06 10.41 -2.57
CA ALA A 238 -32.11 11.48 -2.26
C ALA A 238 -32.34 12.64 -3.22
N LEU A 239 -32.99 13.69 -2.74
CA LEU A 239 -32.99 14.97 -3.44
C LEU A 239 -31.56 15.53 -3.36
N PRO A 240 -30.93 15.91 -4.48
CA PRO A 240 -29.71 16.68 -4.42
C PRO A 240 -30.05 18.02 -3.75
N ILE A 241 -29.73 18.15 -2.47
CA ILE A 241 -29.74 19.42 -1.78
C ILE A 241 -28.48 20.14 -2.26
N ASP A 242 -28.65 20.93 -3.31
CA ASP A 242 -27.63 21.87 -3.73
C ASP A 242 -27.62 23.02 -2.69
N GLU A 243 -26.43 23.44 -2.24
CA GLU A 243 -26.29 24.59 -1.34
C GLU A 243 -27.02 25.83 -1.88
N ASP A 244 -27.15 25.95 -3.20
CA ASP A 244 -27.93 26.99 -3.87
C ASP A 244 -29.44 26.88 -3.64
N LEU A 245 -29.99 25.67 -3.43
CA LEU A 245 -31.41 25.46 -3.09
C LEU A 245 -31.71 25.82 -1.64
N ASP A 246 -30.80 25.54 -0.71
CA ASP A 246 -30.90 25.98 0.68
C ASP A 246 -30.87 27.51 0.79
N ALA A 247 -29.99 28.18 0.02
CA ALA A 247 -29.94 29.63 -0.03
C ALA A 247 -31.24 30.25 -0.62
N LEU A 248 -31.87 29.60 -1.60
CA LEU A 248 -33.13 30.01 -2.18
C LEU A 248 -34.30 29.81 -1.23
N MET A 249 -34.32 28.74 -0.43
CA MET A 249 -35.38 28.45 0.56
C MET A 249 -35.34 29.40 1.76
N ILE A 250 -34.16 29.92 2.11
CA ILE A 250 -33.97 30.91 3.19
C ILE A 250 -34.37 32.32 2.72
N ALA A 251 -34.41 32.59 1.41
CA ALA A 251 -34.73 33.90 0.83
C ALA A 251 -36.22 34.10 0.52
N LEU A 252 -37.09 33.08 0.74
CA LEU A 252 -38.55 33.11 0.62
C LEU A 252 -39.22 33.16 1.99
#